data_3f08173bcd6729b087c6b23c1f46eca0
#
_entry.id   3f08173bcd6729b087c6b23c1f46eca0
#
_cell.length_a   1.000
_cell.length_b   1.000
_cell.length_c   1.000
_cell.angle_alpha   90.00
_cell.angle_beta   90.00
_cell.angle_gamma   90.00
#
_symmetry.space_group_name_H-M   'P 1'
#
loop_
_entity.id
_entity.type
_entity.pdbx_description
1 polymer ?
#
loop_
_entity_poly.entity_id
_entity_poly.type
_entity_poly.pdbx_seq_one_letter_code
_entity_poly.pdbx_strand_id
1 'polypeptide(L)'
;METNLQFELEFAKAYPYFTSNLSKLSADLTSREIKVSMYLRMNYDSKHIQSKLEISNSTYFNACSSIRKKLKLKRNENLTNKILAI
;
A
#
# COMPACT_ATOMS: atom_id res chain seq x y z
N MET A 1 4.86 15.59 -13.45
CA MET A 1 4.11 14.87 -12.43
C MET A 1 3.91 13.43 -12.89
N GLU A 2 4.21 12.48 -12.04
CA GLU A 2 4.02 11.07 -12.35
C GLU A 2 2.53 10.74 -12.40
N THR A 3 2.09 10.09 -13.48
CA THR A 3 0.71 9.63 -13.56
C THR A 3 0.53 8.33 -12.78
N ASN A 4 -0.70 8.05 -12.35
CA ASN A 4 -0.99 6.81 -11.64
C ASN A 4 -0.65 5.59 -12.51
N LEU A 5 -0.97 5.68 -13.80
CA LEU A 5 -0.70 4.59 -14.74
C LEU A 5 0.80 4.34 -14.88
N GLN A 6 1.58 5.40 -15.00
CA GLN A 6 3.03 5.29 -15.12
C GLN A 6 3.64 4.64 -13.88
N PHE A 7 3.21 5.07 -12.69
CA PHE A 7 3.66 4.49 -11.44
C PHE A 7 3.32 3.00 -11.37
N GLU A 8 2.09 2.65 -11.73
CA GLU A 8 1.64 1.25 -11.68
C GLU A 8 2.42 0.36 -12.64
N LEU A 9 2.72 0.86 -13.83
CA LEU A 9 3.50 0.11 -14.82
C LEU A 9 4.93 -0.13 -14.33
N GLU A 10 5.57 0.90 -13.80
CA GLU A 10 6.93 0.77 -13.28
C GLU A 10 6.98 -0.14 -12.05
N PHE A 11 5.97 -0.03 -11.18
CA PHE A 11 5.87 -0.90 -10.02
C PHE A 11 5.72 -2.36 -10.45
N ALA A 12 4.87 -2.63 -11.43
CA ALA A 12 4.63 -3.99 -11.91
C ALA A 12 5.90 -4.62 -12.49
N LYS A 13 6.77 -3.81 -13.11
CA LYS A 13 8.05 -4.31 -13.62
C LYS A 13 8.99 -4.71 -12.50
N ALA A 14 9.02 -3.92 -11.43
CA ALA A 14 9.92 -4.17 -10.29
C ALA A 14 9.36 -5.27 -9.36
N TYR A 15 8.05 -5.34 -9.23
CA TYR A 15 7.39 -6.25 -8.30
C TYR A 15 6.23 -6.98 -8.98
N PRO A 16 6.53 -7.88 -9.93
CA PRO A 16 5.49 -8.44 -10.81
C PRO A 16 4.44 -9.28 -10.11
N TYR A 17 4.73 -9.80 -8.91
CA TYR A 17 3.80 -10.67 -8.19
C TYR A 17 3.16 -10.02 -6.97
N PHE A 18 3.55 -8.79 -6.64
CA PHE A 18 3.09 -8.14 -5.42
C PHE A 18 1.58 -7.97 -5.38
N THR A 19 1.01 -7.35 -6.41
CA THR A 19 -0.42 -7.05 -6.44
C THR A 19 -1.25 -8.33 -6.43
N SER A 20 -0.81 -9.34 -7.16
CA SER A 20 -1.47 -10.64 -7.18
C SER A 20 -1.45 -11.30 -5.80
N ASN A 21 -0.28 -11.29 -5.14
CA ASN A 21 -0.15 -11.86 -3.80
C ASN A 21 -0.96 -11.08 -2.77
N LEU A 22 -0.98 -9.76 -2.88
CA LEU A 22 -1.78 -8.92 -2.01
C LEU A 22 -3.27 -9.23 -2.16
N SER A 23 -3.74 -9.40 -3.39
CA SER A 23 -5.15 -9.74 -3.67
C SER A 23 -5.54 -11.09 -3.10
N LYS A 24 -4.60 -12.04 -3.04
CA LYS A 24 -4.84 -13.35 -2.42
C LYS A 24 -5.05 -13.24 -0.92
N LEU A 25 -4.38 -12.27 -0.29
CA LEU A 25 -4.54 -12.03 1.15
C LEU A 25 -5.85 -11.32 1.46
N SER A 26 -6.25 -10.38 0.60
CA SER A 26 -7.52 -9.68 0.75
C SER A 26 -7.98 -9.14 -0.60
N ALA A 27 -9.16 -9.58 -1.04
CA ALA A 27 -9.77 -9.11 -2.27
C ALA A 27 -10.54 -7.79 -2.06
N ASP A 28 -10.67 -7.33 -0.82
CA ASP A 28 -11.51 -6.18 -0.46
C ASP A 28 -10.77 -4.84 -0.45
N LEU A 29 -9.50 -4.83 -0.80
CA LEU A 29 -8.71 -3.60 -0.78
C LEU A 29 -9.19 -2.62 -1.84
N THR A 30 -9.35 -1.36 -1.44
CA THR A 30 -9.72 -0.29 -2.37
C THR A 30 -8.51 0.10 -3.21
N SER A 31 -8.74 0.86 -4.30
CA SER A 31 -7.65 1.37 -5.14
C SER A 31 -6.64 2.18 -4.34
N ARG A 32 -7.12 3.02 -3.42
CA ARG A 32 -6.24 3.82 -2.56
C ARG A 32 -5.41 2.92 -1.64
N GLU A 33 -6.05 1.91 -1.06
CA GLU A 33 -5.36 0.98 -0.16
C GLU A 33 -4.29 0.19 -0.90
N ILE A 34 -4.57 -0.24 -2.12
CA ILE A 34 -3.59 -0.92 -2.95
C ILE A 34 -2.41 0.00 -3.23
N LYS A 35 -2.66 1.26 -3.58
CA LYS A 35 -1.59 2.22 -3.85
C LYS A 35 -0.74 2.52 -2.62
N VAL A 36 -1.37 2.69 -1.46
CA VAL A 36 -0.64 2.86 -0.21
C VAL A 36 0.27 1.65 0.02
N SER A 37 -0.25 0.45 -0.20
CA SER A 37 0.52 -0.77 -0.05
C SER A 37 1.70 -0.84 -1.01
N MET A 38 1.52 -0.40 -2.25
CA MET A 38 2.60 -0.34 -3.23
C MET A 38 3.72 0.60 -2.79
N TYR A 39 3.38 1.79 -2.30
CA TYR A 39 4.38 2.73 -1.80
C TYR A 39 5.10 2.19 -0.56
N LEU A 40 4.36 1.53 0.33
CA LEU A 40 4.98 0.88 1.49
C LEU A 40 5.96 -0.21 1.05
N ARG A 41 5.60 -0.98 0.02
CA ARG A 41 6.51 -2.01 -0.52
C ARG A 41 7.79 -1.40 -1.06
N MET A 42 7.72 -0.18 -1.58
CA MET A 42 8.88 0.57 -2.06
C MET A 42 9.61 1.31 -0.93
N ASN A 43 9.19 1.08 0.30
CA ASN A 43 9.80 1.62 1.50
C ASN A 43 9.71 3.14 1.62
N TYR A 44 8.63 3.73 1.09
CA TYR A 44 8.38 5.16 1.26
C TYR A 44 7.84 5.43 2.66
N ASP A 45 8.22 6.57 3.24
CA ASP A 45 7.69 6.97 4.55
C ASP A 45 6.28 7.59 4.41
N SER A 46 5.62 7.81 5.56
CA SER A 46 4.25 8.28 5.58
C SER A 46 4.07 9.65 4.93
N LYS A 47 4.98 10.57 5.18
CA LYS A 47 4.90 11.92 4.60
C LYS A 47 5.06 11.89 3.09
N HIS A 48 5.97 11.06 2.61
CA HIS A 48 6.23 10.92 1.18
C HIS A 48 5.00 10.33 0.47
N ILE A 49 4.39 9.31 1.08
CA ILE A 49 3.18 8.69 0.53
C ILE A 49 2.03 9.69 0.48
N GLN A 50 1.83 10.46 1.55
CA GLN A 50 0.79 11.48 1.61
C GLN A 50 0.96 12.51 0.50
N SER A 51 2.19 12.93 0.27
CA SER A 51 2.51 13.90 -0.78
C SER A 51 2.23 13.32 -2.17
N LYS A 52 2.66 12.09 -2.43
CA LYS A 52 2.46 11.44 -3.72
C LYS A 52 0.98 11.21 -4.04
N LEU A 53 0.19 10.86 -3.05
CA LEU A 53 -1.23 10.59 -3.22
C LEU A 53 -2.11 11.82 -3.01
N GLU A 54 -1.51 12.93 -2.58
CA GLU A 54 -2.22 14.19 -2.29
C GLU A 54 -3.36 13.98 -1.28
N ILE A 55 -3.05 13.25 -0.20
CA ILE A 55 -4.02 12.96 0.86
C ILE A 55 -3.50 13.51 2.19
N SER A 56 -4.44 13.77 3.10
CA SER A 56 -4.14 14.27 4.43
C SER A 56 -3.54 13.17 5.30
N ASN A 57 -2.93 13.60 6.42
CA ASN A 57 -2.40 12.69 7.43
C ASN A 57 -3.48 11.75 7.96
N SER A 58 -4.67 12.28 8.29
CA SER A 58 -5.75 11.44 8.80
C SER A 58 -6.26 10.46 7.75
N THR A 59 -6.37 10.87 6.49
CA THR A 59 -6.77 9.96 5.41
C THR A 59 -5.76 8.83 5.25
N TYR A 60 -4.46 9.17 5.32
CA TYR A 60 -3.41 8.16 5.23
C TYR A 60 -3.50 7.13 6.36
N PHE A 61 -3.62 7.60 7.61
CA PHE A 61 -3.69 6.69 8.75
C PHE A 61 -4.99 5.88 8.78
N ASN A 62 -6.09 6.45 8.28
CA ASN A 62 -7.33 5.70 8.12
C ASN A 62 -7.16 4.58 7.10
N ALA A 63 -6.47 4.86 5.99
CA ALA A 63 -6.18 3.83 4.99
C ALA A 63 -5.31 2.71 5.58
N CYS A 64 -4.27 3.07 6.32
CA CYS A 64 -3.41 2.08 6.97
C CYS A 64 -4.19 1.21 7.98
N SER A 65 -5.06 1.83 8.76
CA SER A 65 -5.89 1.11 9.73
C SER A 65 -6.81 0.11 9.02
N SER A 66 -7.42 0.54 7.91
CA SER A 66 -8.29 -0.31 7.11
C SER A 66 -7.51 -1.50 6.50
N ILE A 67 -6.32 -1.23 5.95
CA ILE A 67 -5.47 -2.28 5.40
C ILE A 67 -5.11 -3.31 6.46
N ARG A 68 -4.73 -2.84 7.67
CA ARG A 68 -4.41 -3.74 8.78
C ARG A 68 -5.57 -4.68 9.09
N LYS A 69 -6.79 -4.14 9.14
CA LYS A 69 -7.98 -4.96 9.39
C LYS A 69 -8.22 -5.97 8.28
N LYS A 70 -8.10 -5.54 7.04
CA LYS A 70 -8.37 -6.39 5.89
C LYS A 70 -7.33 -7.49 5.73
N LEU A 71 -6.08 -7.23 6.11
CA LEU A 71 -5.02 -8.23 6.12
C LEU A 71 -4.99 -9.06 7.41
N LYS A 72 -5.91 -8.78 8.34
CA LYS A 72 -6.07 -9.51 9.60
C LYS A 72 -4.80 -9.48 10.46
N LEU A 73 -4.15 -8.32 10.52
CA LEU A 73 -2.96 -8.16 11.35
C LEU A 73 -3.33 -8.08 12.83
N LYS A 74 -2.52 -8.71 13.66
CA LYS A 74 -2.63 -8.61 15.10
C LYS A 74 -2.10 -7.25 15.57
N ARG A 75 -2.46 -6.86 16.81
CA ARG A 75 -2.08 -5.57 17.36
C ARG A 75 -0.57 -5.33 17.36
N ASN A 76 0.22 -6.37 17.59
CA ASN A 76 1.67 -6.27 17.65
C ASN A 76 2.38 -6.47 16.31
N GLU A 77 1.63 -6.72 15.24
CA GLU A 77 2.22 -6.89 13.91
C GLU A 77 2.34 -5.53 13.22
N ASN A 78 3.48 -5.31 12.56
CA ASN A 78 3.77 -4.07 11.85
C ASN A 78 3.29 -4.17 10.40
N LEU A 79 2.51 -3.17 9.95
CA LEU A 79 1.97 -3.17 8.59
C LEU A 79 3.08 -3.17 7.54
N THR A 80 4.09 -2.32 7.72
CA THR A 80 5.19 -2.23 6.75
C THR A 80 5.91 -3.57 6.63
N ASN A 81 6.19 -4.21 7.75
CA ASN A 81 6.84 -5.53 7.73
C ASN A 81 5.98 -6.56 7.01
N LYS A 82 4.66 -6.52 7.22
CA LYS A 82 3.75 -7.43 6.52
C LYS A 82 3.78 -7.20 5.01
N ILE A 83 3.74 -5.94 4.61
CA ILE A 83 3.78 -5.56 3.19
C ILE A 83 5.10 -5.98 2.55
N LEU A 84 6.22 -5.77 3.25
CA LEU A 84 7.55 -6.15 2.73
C LEU A 84 7.71 -7.67 2.60
N ALA A 85 6.92 -8.44 3.33
CA ALA A 85 6.95 -9.90 3.27
C ALA A 85 6.10 -10.48 2.12
N ILE A 86 5.29 -9.64 1.49
CA ILE A 86 4.50 -10.05 0.34
C ILE A 86 5.37 -10.10 -0.91
#